data_2dca8d812e2aaa446a9c4db78ae09c43
#
_entry.id   2dca8d812e2aaa446a9c4db78ae09c43
#
_cell.length_a   1.000
_cell.length_b   1.000
_cell.length_c   1.000
_cell.angle_alpha   90.00
_cell.angle_beta   90.00
_cell.angle_gamma   90.00
#
_symmetry.space_group_name_H-M   'P 1'
#
loop_
_entity.id
_entity.type
_entity.pdbx_description
1 polymer ?
#
loop_
_entity_poly.entity_id
_entity_poly.type
_entity_poly.pdbx_seq_one_letter_code
_entity_poly.pdbx_strand_id
1 'polypeptide(L)'
;MKKVVVASLLAVASVASVARIAVAQTQVNLGANAQQTSGGIQMSPAEYAAYNAAIGQTTPQTKAPALEAYLTAYPQSAVKADTLQQLMIAYSSFDPAKTLDAADRLLQVDPNNMRALLLEVYFRKSAADQLTDPAAKQAGYDAAASYAQKGLAAPKPKDMSDDDFSKLKTSAYPNFYSAIATAALAKKDGATAVTNFKQELASVPVAETTKPGPLLQDTYTLGSAYYQSTPPDYVNCTWYASRAAAFAPEPYKSQMLPLAKFCYKKYHGADDGYDAVLAAAQQSLDPPPGFTIKPAPSPADIVAQVIASTPDLATLAMSDKEFILQNGKPEDAAKVWDTIKGKSVQFPDATVISVSDTALQVAISEDAVASKTADFTFQLKQPLKTPPAVGSKVTVSGTYDSFTPNPVMITMSDGAIVEPKKAPVKKPSPTRRPANR
;
A
#
# COMPACT_ATOMS: atom_id res chain seq x y z
N MET A 1 -8.89 12.40 7.00
CA MET A 1 -8.64 10.98 6.61
C MET A 1 -8.40 10.18 7.89
N LYS A 2 -9.36 9.35 8.30
CA LYS A 2 -9.24 8.49 9.48
C LYS A 2 -8.27 7.35 9.12
N LYS A 3 -7.18 7.23 9.88
CA LYS A 3 -6.23 6.13 9.77
C LYS A 3 -6.97 4.83 10.07
N VAL A 4 -7.14 3.97 9.08
CA VAL A 4 -7.62 2.60 9.28
C VAL A 4 -6.42 1.81 9.80
N VAL A 5 -6.37 1.65 11.12
CA VAL A 5 -5.47 0.70 11.78
C VAL A 5 -6.15 -0.66 11.62
N VAL A 6 -5.71 -1.45 10.65
CA VAL A 6 -6.07 -2.87 10.59
C VAL A 6 -5.26 -3.56 11.69
N ALA A 7 -5.88 -3.74 12.84
CA ALA A 7 -5.30 -4.51 13.94
C ALA A 7 -5.20 -5.97 13.51
N SER A 8 -3.99 -6.51 13.54
CA SER A 8 -3.65 -7.91 13.26
C SER A 8 -4.29 -8.83 14.31
N LEU A 9 -5.45 -9.39 14.01
CA LEU A 9 -6.16 -10.36 14.84
C LEU A 9 -6.35 -11.68 14.06
N LEU A 10 -5.25 -12.25 13.59
CA LEU A 10 -5.19 -13.61 13.03
C LEU A 10 -3.99 -14.40 13.63
N ALA A 11 -3.77 -14.26 14.90
CA ALA A 11 -2.80 -15.08 15.60
C ALA A 11 -3.57 -16.01 16.55
N VAL A 12 -3.87 -17.21 16.14
CA VAL A 12 -3.95 -18.42 16.99
C VAL A 12 -4.52 -19.62 16.20
N ALA A 13 -3.84 -20.09 15.15
CA ALA A 13 -4.17 -21.43 14.64
C ALA A 13 -3.05 -22.16 13.90
N SER A 14 -1.82 -21.65 13.88
CA SER A 14 -0.76 -22.25 13.04
C SER A 14 0.44 -22.83 13.80
N VAL A 15 0.43 -22.89 15.12
CA VAL A 15 1.51 -23.52 15.89
C VAL A 15 1.51 -25.06 15.75
N ALA A 16 0.41 -25.66 15.31
CA ALA A 16 0.29 -27.11 15.19
C ALA A 16 0.99 -27.71 13.97
N SER A 17 1.38 -26.93 12.98
CA SER A 17 2.00 -27.44 11.75
C SER A 17 3.54 -27.45 11.78
N VAL A 18 4.17 -26.69 12.65
CA VAL A 18 5.65 -26.72 12.81
C VAL A 18 6.14 -27.95 13.59
N ALA A 19 5.27 -28.60 14.35
CA ALA A 19 5.63 -29.71 15.24
C ALA A 19 5.82 -31.07 14.55
N ARG A 20 5.69 -31.18 13.23
CA ARG A 20 5.88 -32.46 12.49
C ARG A 20 7.05 -32.44 11.50
N ILE A 21 8.09 -31.69 11.80
CA ILE A 21 9.34 -31.86 11.07
C ILE A 21 10.03 -33.06 11.67
N ALA A 22 10.02 -34.20 10.97
CA ALA A 22 10.74 -35.40 11.36
C ALA A 22 12.23 -35.05 11.58
N VAL A 23 12.68 -35.19 12.81
CA VAL A 23 14.10 -35.08 13.16
C VAL A 23 14.78 -36.31 12.56
N ALA A 24 15.60 -36.12 11.53
CA ALA A 24 16.54 -37.13 11.09
C ALA A 24 17.51 -37.35 12.26
N GLN A 25 17.38 -38.49 12.93
CA GLN A 25 18.29 -38.87 14.00
C GLN A 25 19.64 -39.22 13.37
N THR A 26 20.65 -38.40 13.66
CA THR A 26 22.05 -38.77 13.35
C THR A 26 22.40 -40.01 14.18
N GLN A 27 22.64 -41.15 13.54
CA GLN A 27 23.08 -42.36 14.23
C GLN A 27 24.49 -42.13 14.78
N VAL A 28 24.61 -42.13 16.11
CA VAL A 28 25.89 -42.10 16.79
C VAL A 28 26.39 -43.54 16.91
N ASN A 29 27.43 -43.92 16.17
CA ASN A 29 28.09 -45.22 16.31
C ASN A 29 29.12 -45.18 17.43
N LEU A 30 28.88 -46.00 18.47
CA LEU A 30 29.85 -46.24 19.52
C LEU A 30 30.84 -47.30 19.07
N GLY A 31 32.03 -46.89 18.73
CA GLY A 31 33.13 -47.82 18.55
C GLY A 31 33.76 -48.23 19.89
N ALA A 32 33.50 -49.44 20.36
CA ALA A 32 34.28 -50.08 21.43
C ALA A 32 35.56 -50.68 20.88
N ASN A 33 36.29 -50.01 20.00
CA ASN A 33 37.70 -50.23 19.65
C ASN A 33 38.08 -49.23 18.55
N ALA A 34 38.97 -48.32 18.89
CA ALA A 34 39.52 -47.36 17.97
C ALA A 34 40.41 -48.07 16.93
N GLN A 35 39.86 -48.40 15.77
CA GLN A 35 40.62 -48.60 14.56
C GLN A 35 39.77 -48.30 13.33
N GLN A 36 40.05 -47.16 12.74
CA GLN A 36 39.74 -46.73 11.38
C GLN A 36 38.41 -47.17 10.76
N THR A 37 37.44 -46.26 10.78
CA THR A 37 36.66 -45.95 9.58
C THR A 37 36.05 -44.53 9.68
N SER A 38 36.10 -43.83 8.61
CA SER A 38 35.70 -42.45 8.36
C SER A 38 34.31 -42.11 8.91
N GLY A 39 34.22 -41.08 9.79
CA GLY A 39 32.99 -40.31 10.02
C GLY A 39 32.22 -40.55 11.30
N GLY A 40 32.69 -41.34 12.24
CA GLY A 40 32.03 -41.54 13.57
C GLY A 40 32.32 -40.40 14.54
N ILE A 41 31.26 -39.82 15.14
CA ILE A 41 31.38 -38.83 16.22
C ILE A 41 32.01 -39.53 17.42
N GLN A 42 33.17 -39.06 17.90
CA GLN A 42 33.83 -39.58 19.09
C GLN A 42 33.32 -38.85 20.34
N MET A 43 32.79 -39.61 21.28
CA MET A 43 32.42 -39.17 22.61
C MET A 43 33.01 -40.07 23.68
N SER A 44 33.30 -39.51 24.85
CA SER A 44 33.57 -40.31 26.01
C SER A 44 32.32 -41.09 26.46
N PRO A 45 32.43 -42.27 27.12
CA PRO A 45 31.27 -42.98 27.64
C PRO A 45 30.39 -42.15 28.56
N ALA A 46 30.98 -41.27 29.38
CA ALA A 46 30.25 -40.36 30.26
C ALA A 46 29.47 -39.29 29.49
N GLU A 47 30.08 -38.68 28.46
CA GLU A 47 29.43 -37.71 27.58
C GLU A 47 28.27 -38.36 26.83
N TYR A 48 28.46 -39.54 26.27
CA TYR A 48 27.42 -40.28 25.56
C TYR A 48 26.23 -40.62 26.46
N ALA A 49 26.48 -41.09 27.72
CA ALA A 49 25.43 -41.35 28.69
C ALA A 49 24.63 -40.07 29.00
N ALA A 50 25.32 -38.95 29.24
CA ALA A 50 24.69 -37.66 29.49
C ALA A 50 23.87 -37.14 28.28
N TYR A 51 24.40 -37.27 27.05
CA TYR A 51 23.70 -36.92 25.82
C TYR A 51 22.41 -37.74 25.68
N ASN A 52 22.50 -39.06 25.80
CA ASN A 52 21.33 -39.94 25.69
C ASN A 52 20.28 -39.64 26.76
N ALA A 53 20.69 -39.34 27.99
CA ALA A 53 19.78 -38.96 29.07
C ALA A 53 19.05 -37.66 28.74
N ALA A 54 19.72 -36.67 28.11
CA ALA A 54 19.13 -35.41 27.73
C ALA A 54 18.17 -35.54 26.53
N ILE A 55 18.57 -36.22 25.45
CA ILE A 55 17.71 -36.38 24.26
C ILE A 55 16.55 -37.36 24.52
N GLY A 56 16.70 -38.31 25.45
CA GLY A 56 15.69 -39.26 25.84
C GLY A 56 14.52 -38.68 26.65
N GLN A 57 14.58 -37.39 27.03
CA GLN A 57 13.46 -36.73 27.70
C GLN A 57 12.25 -36.64 26.78
N THR A 58 11.07 -36.95 27.29
CA THR A 58 9.85 -37.13 26.48
C THR A 58 9.04 -35.87 26.33
N THR A 59 9.19 -34.87 27.21
CA THR A 59 8.46 -33.60 27.12
C THR A 59 9.41 -32.42 26.83
N PRO A 60 8.99 -31.41 26.09
CA PRO A 60 9.81 -30.22 25.87
C PRO A 60 10.29 -29.58 27.18
N GLN A 61 9.44 -29.51 28.20
CA GLN A 61 9.72 -28.87 29.49
C GLN A 61 10.79 -29.61 30.30
N THR A 62 10.91 -30.95 30.15
CA THR A 62 11.99 -31.75 30.79
C THR A 62 13.23 -31.84 29.90
N LYS A 63 13.04 -31.86 28.58
CA LYS A 63 14.13 -31.93 27.58
C LYS A 63 15.02 -30.70 27.61
N ALA A 64 14.41 -29.49 27.60
CA ALA A 64 15.16 -28.24 27.51
C ALA A 64 16.17 -28.08 28.67
N PRO A 65 15.82 -28.22 29.98
CA PRO A 65 16.81 -28.12 31.04
C PRO A 65 17.85 -29.23 31.01
N ALA A 66 17.51 -30.43 30.55
CA ALA A 66 18.48 -31.54 30.42
C ALA A 66 19.50 -31.25 29.31
N LEU A 67 19.08 -30.68 28.17
CA LEU A 67 19.98 -30.26 27.10
C LEU A 67 20.87 -29.08 27.53
N GLU A 68 20.34 -28.11 28.31
CA GLU A 68 21.16 -27.02 28.88
C GLU A 68 22.24 -27.57 29.84
N ALA A 69 21.86 -28.48 30.70
CA ALA A 69 22.83 -29.13 31.60
C ALA A 69 23.93 -29.89 30.83
N TYR A 70 23.54 -30.59 29.74
CA TYR A 70 24.50 -31.23 28.85
C TYR A 70 25.45 -30.24 28.18
N LEU A 71 24.94 -29.14 27.60
CA LEU A 71 25.75 -28.12 26.95
C LEU A 71 26.69 -27.42 27.93
N THR A 72 26.29 -27.29 29.19
CA THR A 72 27.12 -26.72 30.24
C THR A 72 28.26 -27.70 30.63
N ALA A 73 27.97 -28.98 30.73
CA ALA A 73 28.96 -29.99 31.09
C ALA A 73 29.95 -30.27 29.94
N TYR A 74 29.46 -30.16 28.68
CA TYR A 74 30.24 -30.50 27.47
C TYR A 74 30.21 -29.37 26.45
N PRO A 75 30.80 -28.18 26.73
CA PRO A 75 30.70 -27.00 25.88
C PRO A 75 31.40 -27.15 24.52
N GLN A 76 32.31 -28.09 24.39
CA GLN A 76 33.07 -28.41 23.17
C GLN A 76 32.61 -29.73 22.50
N SER A 77 31.42 -30.21 22.85
CA SER A 77 30.90 -31.45 22.29
C SER A 77 30.84 -31.43 20.78
N ALA A 78 31.18 -32.53 20.13
CA ALA A 78 31.04 -32.71 18.69
C ALA A 78 29.57 -32.69 18.22
N VAL A 79 28.60 -32.94 19.12
CA VAL A 79 27.16 -32.84 18.85
C VAL A 79 26.54 -31.54 19.34
N LYS A 80 27.35 -30.52 19.61
CA LYS A 80 26.86 -29.21 20.10
C LYS A 80 25.80 -28.61 19.22
N ALA A 81 26.00 -28.61 17.89
CA ALA A 81 25.03 -28.03 16.93
C ALA A 81 23.69 -28.79 16.97
N ASP A 82 23.73 -30.14 16.96
CA ASP A 82 22.51 -30.96 17.07
C ASP A 82 21.80 -30.74 18.42
N THR A 83 22.56 -30.70 19.52
CA THR A 83 22.01 -30.42 20.85
C THR A 83 21.33 -29.06 20.92
N LEU A 84 21.95 -28.01 20.37
CA LEU A 84 21.37 -26.67 20.30
C LEU A 84 20.12 -26.64 19.43
N GLN A 85 20.10 -27.39 18.33
CA GLN A 85 18.90 -27.49 17.47
C GLN A 85 17.74 -28.16 18.22
N GLN A 86 18.02 -29.27 18.98
CA GLN A 86 17.00 -29.92 19.78
C GLN A 86 16.51 -29.01 20.93
N LEU A 87 17.41 -28.26 21.57
CA LEU A 87 17.10 -27.28 22.60
C LEU A 87 16.18 -26.19 22.08
N MET A 88 16.52 -25.58 20.94
CA MET A 88 15.72 -24.57 20.25
C MET A 88 14.30 -25.12 19.94
N ILE A 89 14.19 -26.32 19.39
CA ILE A 89 12.91 -26.99 19.13
C ILE A 89 12.13 -27.23 20.41
N ALA A 90 12.79 -27.66 21.50
CA ALA A 90 12.11 -27.86 22.79
C ALA A 90 11.53 -26.54 23.32
N TYR A 91 12.31 -25.45 23.34
CA TYR A 91 11.83 -24.13 23.76
C TYR A 91 10.73 -23.55 22.87
N SER A 92 10.73 -23.84 21.57
CA SER A 92 9.78 -23.22 20.62
C SER A 92 8.31 -23.47 20.95
N SER A 93 8.02 -24.48 21.74
CA SER A 93 6.66 -24.83 22.16
C SER A 93 6.16 -24.08 23.40
N PHE A 94 7.03 -23.39 24.17
CA PHE A 94 6.61 -22.80 25.44
C PHE A 94 7.38 -21.53 25.87
N ASP A 95 8.57 -21.25 25.29
CA ASP A 95 9.39 -20.10 25.67
C ASP A 95 10.05 -19.43 24.44
N PRO A 96 9.39 -18.46 23.83
CA PRO A 96 9.92 -17.74 22.66
C PRO A 96 11.27 -17.08 22.89
N ALA A 97 11.51 -16.51 24.09
CA ALA A 97 12.76 -15.82 24.39
C ALA A 97 13.94 -16.78 24.43
N LYS A 98 13.77 -17.93 25.10
CA LYS A 98 14.79 -19.00 25.13
C LYS A 98 14.94 -19.69 23.79
N THR A 99 13.89 -19.72 22.96
CA THR A 99 14.00 -20.21 21.58
C THR A 99 14.98 -19.35 20.77
N LEU A 100 14.85 -18.03 20.85
CA LEU A 100 15.77 -17.11 20.19
C LEU A 100 17.19 -17.22 20.73
N ASP A 101 17.37 -17.32 22.06
CA ASP A 101 18.71 -17.55 22.65
C ASP A 101 19.35 -18.83 22.09
N ALA A 102 18.61 -19.94 22.08
CA ALA A 102 19.11 -21.22 21.57
C ALA A 102 19.39 -21.16 20.06
N ALA A 103 18.56 -20.43 19.28
CA ALA A 103 18.76 -20.21 17.86
C ALA A 103 20.01 -19.36 17.58
N ASP A 104 20.20 -18.27 18.32
CA ASP A 104 21.40 -17.44 18.20
C ASP A 104 22.68 -18.23 18.53
N ARG A 105 22.65 -19.05 19.59
CA ARG A 105 23.76 -19.95 19.95
C ARG A 105 24.01 -20.99 18.84
N LEU A 106 22.95 -21.55 18.24
CA LEU A 106 23.09 -22.48 17.12
C LEU A 106 23.70 -21.79 15.89
N LEU A 107 23.27 -20.58 15.56
CA LEU A 107 23.81 -19.81 14.43
C LEU A 107 25.27 -19.36 14.61
N GLN A 108 25.79 -19.34 15.86
CA GLN A 108 27.22 -19.15 16.12
C GLN A 108 28.07 -20.36 15.71
N VAL A 109 27.50 -21.57 15.77
CA VAL A 109 28.21 -22.83 15.39
C VAL A 109 27.85 -23.27 13.96
N ASP A 110 26.64 -23.01 13.51
CA ASP A 110 26.14 -23.30 12.16
C ASP A 110 25.36 -22.09 11.61
N PRO A 111 26.08 -21.11 11.01
CA PRO A 111 25.47 -19.87 10.52
C PRO A 111 24.40 -20.05 9.43
N ASN A 112 24.39 -21.20 8.77
CA ASN A 112 23.47 -21.53 7.69
C ASN A 112 22.35 -22.47 8.13
N ASN A 113 22.15 -22.67 9.41
CA ASN A 113 21.08 -23.53 9.90
C ASN A 113 19.70 -22.97 9.57
N MET A 114 19.10 -23.48 8.50
CA MET A 114 17.83 -22.97 7.99
C MET A 114 16.69 -23.08 9.00
N ARG A 115 16.71 -24.08 9.92
CA ARG A 115 15.69 -24.19 10.97
C ARG A 115 15.82 -23.09 12.01
N ALA A 116 17.06 -22.78 12.42
CA ALA A 116 17.32 -21.66 13.32
C ALA A 116 16.93 -20.33 12.67
N LEU A 117 17.35 -20.12 11.42
CA LEU A 117 16.97 -18.92 10.65
C LEU A 117 15.45 -18.77 10.52
N LEU A 118 14.72 -19.87 10.30
CA LEU A 118 13.26 -19.86 10.25
C LEU A 118 12.63 -19.44 11.57
N LEU A 119 13.10 -19.96 12.69
CA LEU A 119 12.55 -19.60 14.02
C LEU A 119 12.92 -18.16 14.40
N GLU A 120 14.13 -17.71 14.07
CA GLU A 120 14.51 -16.28 14.23
C GLU A 120 13.54 -15.36 13.47
N VAL A 121 13.25 -15.66 12.19
CA VAL A 121 12.32 -14.89 11.38
C VAL A 121 10.93 -14.90 12.00
N TYR A 122 10.41 -16.07 12.33
CA TYR A 122 9.06 -16.23 12.86
C TYR A 122 8.84 -15.47 14.17
N PHE A 123 9.73 -15.67 15.17
CA PHE A 123 9.54 -15.06 16.48
C PHE A 123 9.82 -13.54 16.45
N ARG A 124 10.83 -13.08 15.69
CA ARG A 124 11.13 -11.64 15.59
C ARG A 124 10.02 -10.89 14.86
N LYS A 125 9.49 -11.46 13.75
CA LYS A 125 8.35 -10.86 13.06
C LYS A 125 7.12 -10.81 13.96
N SER A 126 6.81 -11.93 14.64
CA SER A 126 5.67 -11.99 15.56
C SER A 126 5.80 -11.01 16.74
N ALA A 127 7.00 -10.84 17.29
CA ALA A 127 7.25 -9.84 18.33
C ALA A 127 7.09 -8.41 17.79
N ALA A 128 7.61 -8.13 16.58
CA ALA A 128 7.46 -6.83 15.94
C ALA A 128 5.99 -6.49 15.66
N ASP A 129 5.17 -7.47 15.28
CA ASP A 129 3.73 -7.29 15.05
C ASP A 129 3.00 -6.75 16.30
N GLN A 130 3.46 -7.08 17.50
CA GLN A 130 2.88 -6.64 18.78
C GLN A 130 3.33 -5.24 19.21
N LEU A 131 4.38 -4.68 18.59
CA LEU A 131 4.90 -3.36 18.94
C LEU A 131 4.00 -2.25 18.41
N THR A 132 3.77 -1.23 19.23
CA THR A 132 2.99 -0.04 18.86
C THR A 132 3.87 1.11 18.41
N ASP A 133 5.12 1.18 18.89
CA ASP A 133 6.09 2.18 18.43
C ASP A 133 6.56 1.86 17.00
N PRO A 134 6.39 2.79 16.05
CA PRO A 134 6.72 2.52 14.65
C PRO A 134 8.20 2.25 14.39
N ALA A 135 9.10 2.89 15.13
CA ALA A 135 10.54 2.73 14.94
C ALA A 135 11.01 1.38 15.46
N ALA A 136 10.57 0.99 16.67
CA ALA A 136 10.85 -0.32 17.24
C ALA A 136 10.25 -1.46 16.37
N LYS A 137 9.02 -1.27 15.89
CA LYS A 137 8.36 -2.21 14.97
C LYS A 137 9.16 -2.40 13.68
N GLN A 138 9.60 -1.30 13.06
CA GLN A 138 10.44 -1.36 11.87
C GLN A 138 11.76 -2.07 12.14
N ALA A 139 12.44 -1.76 13.25
CA ALA A 139 13.68 -2.43 13.63
C ALA A 139 13.50 -3.95 13.80
N GLY A 140 12.36 -4.37 14.38
CA GLY A 140 12.02 -5.78 14.52
C GLY A 140 11.79 -6.47 13.17
N TYR A 141 11.08 -5.82 12.24
CA TYR A 141 10.91 -6.33 10.88
C TYR A 141 12.24 -6.39 10.11
N ASP A 142 13.10 -5.39 10.26
CA ASP A 142 14.42 -5.39 9.60
C ASP A 142 15.31 -6.52 10.11
N ALA A 143 15.28 -6.79 11.42
CA ALA A 143 15.97 -7.93 11.99
C ALA A 143 15.44 -9.25 11.42
N ALA A 144 14.11 -9.46 11.38
CA ALA A 144 13.51 -10.64 10.78
C ALA A 144 13.90 -10.80 9.30
N ALA A 145 13.84 -9.72 8.51
CA ALA A 145 14.21 -9.72 7.10
C ALA A 145 15.69 -10.07 6.88
N SER A 146 16.59 -9.61 7.77
CA SER A 146 18.03 -9.96 7.70
C SER A 146 18.26 -11.47 7.88
N TYR A 147 17.59 -12.11 8.83
CA TYR A 147 17.65 -13.57 9.00
C TYR A 147 16.99 -14.30 7.81
N ALA A 148 15.89 -13.77 7.28
CA ALA A 148 15.22 -14.31 6.11
C ALA A 148 16.12 -14.32 4.87
N GLN A 149 16.85 -13.24 4.61
CA GLN A 149 17.82 -13.15 3.51
C GLN A 149 18.95 -14.19 3.65
N LYS A 150 19.46 -14.37 4.88
CA LYS A 150 20.43 -15.44 5.16
C LYS A 150 19.83 -16.82 4.88
N GLY A 151 18.56 -17.05 5.27
CA GLY A 151 17.87 -18.31 5.04
C GLY A 151 17.65 -18.62 3.55
N LEU A 152 17.29 -17.63 2.74
CA LEU A 152 17.18 -17.79 1.29
C LEU A 152 18.53 -18.09 0.61
N ALA A 153 19.63 -17.58 1.17
CA ALA A 153 20.98 -17.76 0.66
C ALA A 153 21.65 -19.04 1.24
N ALA A 154 21.07 -19.70 2.23
CA ALA A 154 21.67 -20.82 2.91
C ALA A 154 21.87 -22.01 1.96
N PRO A 155 23.09 -22.58 1.87
CA PRO A 155 23.37 -23.76 1.05
C PRO A 155 22.72 -25.02 1.66
N LYS A 156 22.52 -26.03 0.82
CA LYS A 156 22.09 -27.34 1.31
C LYS A 156 23.16 -27.92 2.27
N PRO A 157 22.80 -28.36 3.47
CA PRO A 157 23.72 -29.08 4.35
C PRO A 157 24.26 -30.33 3.66
N LYS A 158 25.56 -30.63 3.86
CA LYS A 158 26.24 -31.74 3.19
C LYS A 158 25.59 -33.10 3.43
N ASP A 159 25.07 -33.32 4.65
CA ASP A 159 24.49 -34.60 5.06
C ASP A 159 22.98 -34.66 4.88
N MET A 160 22.37 -33.67 4.22
CA MET A 160 20.93 -33.62 3.95
C MET A 160 20.63 -34.11 2.54
N SER A 161 19.61 -34.96 2.39
CA SER A 161 19.13 -35.37 1.07
C SER A 161 18.50 -34.20 0.30
N ASP A 162 18.45 -34.28 -1.02
CA ASP A 162 17.80 -33.25 -1.87
C ASP A 162 16.29 -33.15 -1.54
N ASP A 163 15.65 -34.28 -1.29
CA ASP A 163 14.24 -34.34 -0.89
C ASP A 163 13.96 -33.63 0.43
N ASP A 164 14.81 -33.89 1.46
CA ASP A 164 14.63 -33.26 2.77
C ASP A 164 14.94 -31.77 2.72
N PHE A 165 15.93 -31.38 1.94
CA PHE A 165 16.22 -29.97 1.70
C PHE A 165 15.08 -29.27 0.94
N SER A 166 14.48 -29.94 -0.04
CA SER A 166 13.31 -29.43 -0.76
C SER A 166 12.12 -29.24 0.18
N LYS A 167 11.83 -30.20 1.04
CA LYS A 167 10.77 -30.10 2.07
C LYS A 167 11.05 -28.95 3.03
N LEU A 168 12.30 -28.79 3.46
CA LEU A 168 12.69 -27.69 4.35
C LEU A 168 12.50 -26.34 3.68
N LYS A 169 12.88 -26.19 2.40
CA LYS A 169 12.63 -24.98 1.63
C LYS A 169 11.14 -24.67 1.50
N THR A 170 10.33 -25.68 1.16
CA THR A 170 8.88 -25.52 1.04
C THR A 170 8.24 -25.01 2.34
N SER A 171 8.77 -25.37 3.51
CA SER A 171 8.26 -24.88 4.79
C SER A 171 8.84 -23.52 5.21
N ALA A 172 10.09 -23.22 4.83
CA ALA A 172 10.80 -22.03 5.30
C ALA A 172 10.66 -20.82 4.36
N TYR A 173 10.72 -21.02 3.06
CA TYR A 173 10.76 -19.94 2.07
C TYR A 173 9.56 -19.00 2.10
N PRO A 174 8.30 -19.49 2.26
CA PRO A 174 7.16 -18.58 2.40
C PRO A 174 7.37 -17.58 3.55
N ASN A 175 7.84 -18.06 4.69
CA ASN A 175 8.10 -17.20 5.87
C ASN A 175 9.24 -16.19 5.61
N PHE A 176 10.28 -16.61 4.89
CA PHE A 176 11.38 -15.73 4.54
C PHE A 176 10.93 -14.61 3.59
N TYR A 177 10.20 -14.95 2.53
CA TYR A 177 9.68 -13.96 1.60
C TYR A 177 8.68 -13.00 2.28
N SER A 178 7.76 -13.53 3.11
CA SER A 178 6.81 -12.72 3.89
C SER A 178 7.52 -11.71 4.79
N ALA A 179 8.59 -12.13 5.49
CA ALA A 179 9.33 -11.23 6.38
C ALA A 179 10.04 -10.10 5.62
N ILE A 180 10.68 -10.42 4.49
CA ILE A 180 11.34 -9.41 3.64
C ILE A 180 10.29 -8.45 3.07
N ALA A 181 9.17 -8.97 2.57
CA ALA A 181 8.09 -8.17 2.03
C ALA A 181 7.47 -7.23 3.07
N THR A 182 7.22 -7.74 4.28
CA THR A 182 6.68 -6.96 5.40
C THR A 182 7.61 -5.82 5.79
N ALA A 183 8.91 -6.09 5.91
CA ALA A 183 9.91 -5.07 6.24
C ALA A 183 10.01 -3.98 5.16
N ALA A 184 9.97 -4.37 3.89
CA ALA A 184 9.98 -3.45 2.75
C ALA A 184 8.72 -2.57 2.72
N LEU A 185 7.55 -3.17 2.91
CA LEU A 185 6.28 -2.44 2.91
C LEU A 185 6.22 -1.40 4.04
N ALA A 186 6.70 -1.74 5.22
CA ALA A 186 6.76 -0.83 6.35
C ALA A 186 7.68 0.39 6.07
N LYS A 187 8.71 0.23 5.22
CA LYS A 187 9.56 1.30 4.67
C LYS A 187 8.96 2.04 3.48
N LYS A 188 7.76 1.64 3.03
CA LYS A 188 7.13 2.12 1.79
C LYS A 188 7.89 1.75 0.51
N ASP A 189 8.71 0.73 0.55
CA ASP A 189 9.33 0.11 -0.63
C ASP A 189 8.35 -0.91 -1.23
N GLY A 190 7.38 -0.38 -1.99
CA GLY A 190 6.34 -1.18 -2.63
C GLY A 190 6.91 -2.19 -3.63
N ALA A 191 7.96 -1.84 -4.36
CA ALA A 191 8.55 -2.71 -5.39
C ALA A 191 9.17 -3.99 -4.79
N THR A 192 9.98 -3.83 -3.74
CA THR A 192 10.56 -4.96 -2.99
C THR A 192 9.47 -5.78 -2.30
N ALA A 193 8.46 -5.12 -1.72
CA ALA A 193 7.33 -5.80 -1.09
C ALA A 193 6.55 -6.66 -2.09
N VAL A 194 6.18 -6.11 -3.25
CA VAL A 194 5.49 -6.84 -4.33
C VAL A 194 6.29 -8.06 -4.78
N THR A 195 7.59 -7.88 -5.04
CA THR A 195 8.45 -8.97 -5.50
C THR A 195 8.45 -10.13 -4.52
N ASN A 196 8.61 -9.85 -3.22
CA ASN A 196 8.72 -10.90 -2.21
C ASN A 196 7.37 -11.53 -1.86
N PHE A 197 6.26 -10.77 -1.75
CA PHE A 197 4.93 -11.38 -1.58
C PHE A 197 4.56 -12.28 -2.77
N LYS A 198 4.90 -11.90 -4.00
CA LYS A 198 4.70 -12.79 -5.16
C LYS A 198 5.52 -14.07 -5.05
N GLN A 199 6.77 -14.01 -4.61
CA GLN A 199 7.61 -15.19 -4.38
C GLN A 199 7.03 -16.07 -3.26
N GLU A 200 6.55 -15.49 -2.18
CA GLU A 200 5.87 -16.21 -1.12
C GLU A 200 4.69 -17.02 -1.67
N LEU A 201 3.73 -16.33 -2.33
CA LEU A 201 2.51 -16.95 -2.83
C LEU A 201 2.79 -17.98 -3.93
N ALA A 202 3.84 -17.80 -4.74
CA ALA A 202 4.28 -18.76 -5.75
C ALA A 202 4.96 -20.00 -5.15
N SER A 203 5.48 -19.91 -3.93
CA SER A 203 6.19 -21.01 -3.26
C SER A 203 5.27 -22.01 -2.57
N VAL A 204 3.96 -21.78 -2.58
CA VAL A 204 2.94 -22.62 -1.95
C VAL A 204 1.88 -23.07 -2.96
N PRO A 205 1.17 -24.19 -2.70
CA PRO A 205 0.02 -24.57 -3.52
C PRO A 205 -1.06 -23.47 -3.51
N VAL A 206 -1.61 -23.12 -4.67
CA VAL A 206 -2.62 -22.06 -4.82
C VAL A 206 -3.82 -22.26 -3.87
N ALA A 207 -4.21 -23.50 -3.60
CA ALA A 207 -5.30 -23.81 -2.68
C ALA A 207 -5.02 -23.34 -1.23
N GLU A 208 -3.76 -23.20 -0.82
CA GLU A 208 -3.42 -22.69 0.51
C GLU A 208 -3.65 -21.17 0.60
N THR A 209 -3.51 -20.45 -0.51
CA THR A 209 -3.72 -18.99 -0.56
C THR A 209 -5.18 -18.56 -0.43
N THR A 210 -6.12 -19.53 -0.48
CA THR A 210 -7.57 -19.28 -0.33
C THR A 210 -8.11 -19.62 1.05
N LYS A 211 -7.27 -20.22 1.90
CA LYS A 211 -7.65 -20.58 3.27
C LYS A 211 -7.49 -19.37 4.19
N PRO A 212 -8.40 -19.15 5.14
CA PRO A 212 -8.20 -18.13 6.18
C PRO A 212 -6.88 -18.37 6.93
N GLY A 213 -6.02 -17.35 6.94
CA GLY A 213 -4.71 -17.47 7.57
C GLY A 213 -3.69 -16.46 7.00
N PRO A 214 -2.39 -16.63 7.34
CA PRO A 214 -1.33 -15.70 6.94
C PRO A 214 -1.24 -15.47 5.43
N LEU A 215 -1.29 -16.52 4.61
CA LEU A 215 -1.20 -16.42 3.15
C LEU A 215 -2.34 -15.62 2.52
N LEU A 216 -3.56 -15.73 3.07
CA LEU A 216 -4.69 -14.93 2.62
C LEU A 216 -4.50 -13.46 3.03
N GLN A 217 -3.98 -13.22 4.25
CA GLN A 217 -3.63 -11.87 4.70
C GLN A 217 -2.52 -11.28 3.86
N ASP A 218 -1.50 -12.05 3.49
CA ASP A 218 -0.38 -11.60 2.67
C ASP A 218 -0.81 -11.37 1.21
N THR A 219 -1.82 -12.11 0.71
CA THR A 219 -2.49 -11.80 -0.56
C THR A 219 -3.14 -10.41 -0.53
N TYR A 220 -3.84 -10.05 0.55
CA TYR A 220 -4.37 -8.70 0.74
C TYR A 220 -3.27 -7.65 0.83
N THR A 221 -2.22 -7.97 1.58
CA THR A 221 -1.07 -7.08 1.79
C THR A 221 -0.30 -6.84 0.49
N LEU A 222 -0.24 -7.83 -0.42
CA LEU A 222 0.27 -7.66 -1.78
C LEU A 222 -0.55 -6.62 -2.56
N GLY A 223 -1.88 -6.65 -2.46
CA GLY A 223 -2.73 -5.59 -3.02
C GLY A 223 -2.38 -4.21 -2.46
N SER A 224 -2.15 -4.11 -1.15
CA SER A 224 -1.69 -2.86 -0.51
C SER A 224 -0.30 -2.43 -0.98
N ALA A 225 0.62 -3.36 -1.24
CA ALA A 225 1.95 -3.08 -1.77
C ALA A 225 1.89 -2.48 -3.18
N TYR A 226 1.03 -3.00 -4.04
CA TYR A 226 0.77 -2.42 -5.36
C TYR A 226 0.19 -1.00 -5.27
N TYR A 227 -0.71 -0.75 -4.32
CA TYR A 227 -1.21 0.60 -4.07
C TYR A 227 -0.13 1.56 -3.59
N GLN A 228 0.84 1.08 -2.80
CA GLN A 228 1.94 1.89 -2.27
C GLN A 228 3.14 2.00 -3.22
N SER A 229 3.11 1.35 -4.36
CA SER A 229 4.14 1.47 -5.39
C SER A 229 4.14 2.88 -6.01
N THR A 230 5.23 3.26 -6.64
CA THR A 230 5.36 4.57 -7.30
C THR A 230 5.70 4.36 -8.78
N PRO A 231 4.76 4.63 -9.71
CA PRO A 231 3.36 5.01 -9.48
C PRO A 231 2.53 3.86 -8.90
N PRO A 232 1.36 4.14 -8.28
CA PRO A 232 0.46 3.09 -7.79
C PRO A 232 -0.07 2.21 -8.93
N ASP A 233 -0.05 0.90 -8.73
CA ASP A 233 -0.66 -0.07 -9.64
C ASP A 233 -2.07 -0.42 -9.15
N TYR A 234 -3.05 0.36 -9.57
CA TYR A 234 -4.44 0.18 -9.14
C TYR A 234 -5.08 -1.11 -9.69
N VAL A 235 -4.62 -1.63 -10.84
CA VAL A 235 -5.16 -2.85 -11.44
C VAL A 235 -4.79 -4.07 -10.59
N ASN A 236 -3.50 -4.24 -10.28
CA ASN A 236 -3.04 -5.32 -9.42
C ASN A 236 -3.49 -5.14 -7.96
N CYS A 237 -3.54 -3.89 -7.45
CA CYS A 237 -4.17 -3.62 -6.15
C CYS A 237 -5.60 -4.15 -6.10
N THR A 238 -6.42 -3.83 -7.11
CA THR A 238 -7.80 -4.31 -7.20
C THR A 238 -7.86 -5.83 -7.21
N TRP A 239 -7.02 -6.49 -8.02
CA TRP A 239 -7.04 -7.94 -8.16
C TRP A 239 -6.76 -8.65 -6.84
N TYR A 240 -5.60 -8.40 -6.23
CA TYR A 240 -5.16 -9.13 -5.05
C TYR A 240 -6.00 -8.81 -3.81
N ALA A 241 -6.41 -7.55 -3.63
CA ALA A 241 -7.32 -7.18 -2.55
C ALA A 241 -8.71 -7.80 -2.72
N SER A 242 -9.24 -7.88 -3.96
CA SER A 242 -10.51 -8.56 -4.27
C SER A 242 -10.42 -10.05 -4.01
N ARG A 243 -9.32 -10.69 -4.45
CA ARG A 243 -9.10 -12.11 -4.20
C ARG A 243 -9.08 -12.43 -2.71
N ALA A 244 -8.32 -11.69 -1.93
CA ALA A 244 -8.28 -11.88 -0.49
C ALA A 244 -9.66 -11.71 0.15
N ALA A 245 -10.39 -10.64 -0.22
CA ALA A 245 -11.73 -10.37 0.28
C ALA A 245 -12.74 -11.47 -0.10
N ALA A 246 -12.58 -12.09 -1.29
CA ALA A 246 -13.48 -13.13 -1.76
C ALA A 246 -13.43 -14.42 -0.92
N PHE A 247 -12.26 -14.74 -0.34
CA PHE A 247 -12.06 -15.93 0.48
C PHE A 247 -12.02 -15.65 1.98
N ALA A 248 -12.01 -14.38 2.38
CA ALA A 248 -12.00 -14.01 3.79
C ALA A 248 -13.37 -14.24 4.44
N PRO A 249 -13.42 -14.81 5.67
CA PRO A 249 -14.66 -14.85 6.45
C PRO A 249 -14.98 -13.46 6.99
N GLU A 250 -16.25 -13.23 7.39
CA GLU A 250 -16.59 -12.04 8.15
C GLU A 250 -15.96 -12.09 9.57
N PRO A 251 -15.53 -10.97 10.14
CA PRO A 251 -15.65 -9.60 9.62
C PRO A 251 -14.52 -9.15 8.67
N TYR A 252 -13.55 -10.00 8.37
CA TYR A 252 -12.34 -9.64 7.59
C TYR A 252 -12.68 -9.26 6.15
N LYS A 253 -13.65 -9.94 5.54
CA LYS A 253 -14.15 -9.59 4.21
C LYS A 253 -14.57 -8.12 4.13
N SER A 254 -15.39 -7.69 5.10
CA SER A 254 -15.85 -6.31 5.19
C SER A 254 -14.72 -5.30 5.42
N GLN A 255 -13.59 -5.72 6.01
CA GLN A 255 -12.40 -4.88 6.21
C GLN A 255 -11.50 -4.80 4.97
N MET A 256 -11.48 -5.86 4.16
CA MET A 256 -10.62 -5.95 2.95
C MET A 256 -11.26 -5.30 1.71
N LEU A 257 -12.57 -5.43 1.54
CA LEU A 257 -13.31 -4.89 0.39
C LEU A 257 -13.08 -3.39 0.12
N PRO A 258 -12.97 -2.51 1.13
CA PRO A 258 -12.75 -1.09 0.89
C PRO A 258 -11.50 -0.75 0.07
N LEU A 259 -10.38 -1.44 0.30
CA LEU A 259 -9.16 -1.23 -0.50
C LEU A 259 -9.37 -1.66 -1.95
N ALA A 260 -9.97 -2.84 -2.17
CA ALA A 260 -10.22 -3.36 -3.50
C ALA A 260 -11.10 -2.41 -4.32
N LYS A 261 -12.23 -1.97 -3.74
CA LYS A 261 -13.14 -0.99 -4.38
C LYS A 261 -12.50 0.37 -4.59
N PHE A 262 -11.68 0.83 -3.64
CA PHE A 262 -10.95 2.08 -3.78
C PHE A 262 -9.98 2.03 -4.97
N CYS A 263 -9.18 0.97 -5.09
CA CYS A 263 -8.26 0.81 -6.21
C CYS A 263 -9.00 0.71 -7.55
N TYR A 264 -10.11 -0.06 -7.58
CA TYR A 264 -10.95 -0.17 -8.75
C TYR A 264 -11.47 1.20 -9.20
N LYS A 265 -12.10 1.94 -8.27
CA LYS A 265 -12.65 3.27 -8.54
C LYS A 265 -11.60 4.29 -8.96
N LYS A 266 -10.40 4.22 -8.39
CA LYS A 266 -9.27 5.09 -8.79
C LYS A 266 -8.83 4.85 -10.23
N TYR A 267 -8.92 3.61 -10.70
CA TYR A 267 -8.54 3.26 -12.07
C TYR A 267 -9.70 3.41 -13.06
N HIS A 268 -10.90 2.92 -12.69
CA HIS A 268 -12.08 2.86 -13.56
C HIS A 268 -12.91 4.16 -13.54
N GLY A 269 -12.84 4.91 -12.45
CA GLY A 269 -13.61 6.14 -12.26
C GLY A 269 -14.96 5.96 -11.55
N ALA A 270 -15.54 4.76 -11.60
CA ALA A 270 -16.85 4.42 -11.01
C ALA A 270 -16.81 3.04 -10.34
N ASP A 271 -17.93 2.62 -9.75
CA ASP A 271 -18.03 1.31 -9.07
C ASP A 271 -18.66 0.22 -9.97
N ASP A 272 -19.20 0.59 -11.15
CA ASP A 272 -19.82 -0.35 -12.10
C ASP A 272 -18.78 -1.34 -12.65
N GLY A 273 -19.20 -2.60 -12.82
CA GLY A 273 -18.32 -3.68 -13.30
C GLY A 273 -17.42 -4.31 -12.25
N TYR A 274 -17.34 -3.77 -11.02
CA TYR A 274 -16.47 -4.32 -9.96
C TYR A 274 -16.78 -5.79 -9.63
N ASP A 275 -18.06 -6.17 -9.62
CA ASP A 275 -18.47 -7.56 -9.30
C ASP A 275 -17.88 -8.59 -10.26
N ALA A 276 -17.70 -8.22 -11.53
CA ALA A 276 -17.06 -9.08 -12.53
C ALA A 276 -15.56 -9.29 -12.19
N VAL A 277 -14.87 -8.25 -11.71
CA VAL A 277 -13.48 -8.36 -11.26
C VAL A 277 -13.37 -9.23 -10.02
N LEU A 278 -14.27 -9.05 -9.04
CA LEU A 278 -14.34 -9.88 -7.84
C LEU A 278 -14.54 -11.36 -8.18
N ALA A 279 -15.46 -11.66 -9.11
CA ALA A 279 -15.71 -13.02 -9.58
C ALA A 279 -14.50 -13.62 -10.33
N ALA A 280 -13.83 -12.83 -11.16
CA ALA A 280 -12.63 -13.26 -11.87
C ALA A 280 -11.47 -13.54 -10.91
N ALA A 281 -11.27 -12.71 -9.89
CA ALA A 281 -10.21 -12.87 -8.89
C ALA A 281 -10.38 -14.13 -8.03
N GLN A 282 -11.57 -14.74 -7.97
CA GLN A 282 -11.78 -16.03 -7.31
C GLN A 282 -11.16 -17.20 -8.09
N GLN A 283 -10.98 -17.08 -9.40
CA GLN A 283 -10.62 -18.18 -10.27
C GLN A 283 -9.11 -18.47 -10.33
N SER A 284 -8.27 -17.45 -10.14
CA SER A 284 -6.82 -17.60 -10.21
C SER A 284 -6.08 -16.72 -9.19
N LEU A 285 -4.86 -17.12 -8.82
CA LEU A 285 -4.03 -16.33 -7.91
C LEU A 285 -3.61 -15.01 -8.56
N ASP A 286 -3.01 -15.10 -9.73
CA ASP A 286 -2.58 -13.94 -10.52
C ASP A 286 -3.66 -13.55 -11.53
N PRO A 287 -3.70 -12.29 -11.98
CA PRO A 287 -4.52 -11.89 -13.12
C PRO A 287 -4.21 -12.76 -14.34
N PRO A 288 -5.23 -13.32 -15.01
CA PRO A 288 -4.96 -14.12 -16.21
C PRO A 288 -4.40 -13.25 -17.34
N PRO A 289 -3.65 -13.86 -18.30
CA PRO A 289 -3.17 -13.12 -19.47
C PRO A 289 -4.32 -12.39 -20.18
N GLY A 290 -4.12 -11.09 -20.45
CA GLY A 290 -5.14 -10.26 -21.08
C GLY A 290 -6.19 -9.70 -20.13
N PHE A 291 -6.12 -9.95 -18.84
CA PHE A 291 -6.99 -9.28 -17.88
C PHE A 291 -6.75 -7.77 -17.90
N THR A 292 -7.83 -7.01 -18.07
CA THR A 292 -7.80 -5.56 -18.04
C THR A 292 -9.02 -5.02 -17.30
N ILE A 293 -8.84 -3.90 -16.64
CA ILE A 293 -9.92 -3.05 -16.15
C ILE A 293 -9.97 -1.86 -17.11
N LYS A 294 -11.17 -1.51 -17.62
CA LYS A 294 -11.32 -0.31 -18.45
C LYS A 294 -10.93 0.91 -17.61
N PRO A 295 -9.97 1.74 -18.03
CA PRO A 295 -9.63 2.95 -17.30
C PRO A 295 -10.76 3.98 -17.32
N ALA A 296 -10.74 4.88 -16.35
CA ALA A 296 -11.57 6.09 -16.40
C ALA A 296 -11.30 6.86 -17.70
N PRO A 297 -12.33 7.49 -18.29
CA PRO A 297 -12.11 8.37 -19.42
C PRO A 297 -11.07 9.44 -19.08
N SER A 298 -10.11 9.66 -19.96
CA SER A 298 -9.18 10.78 -19.80
C SER A 298 -9.92 12.11 -19.93
N PRO A 299 -9.37 13.22 -19.39
CA PRO A 299 -9.94 14.54 -19.62
C PRO A 299 -10.19 14.83 -21.11
N ALA A 300 -9.32 14.39 -22.01
CA ALA A 300 -9.48 14.53 -23.45
C ALA A 300 -10.65 13.69 -24.00
N ASP A 301 -10.87 12.46 -23.45
CA ASP A 301 -12.02 11.64 -23.84
C ASP A 301 -13.34 12.27 -23.37
N ILE A 302 -13.36 12.86 -22.17
CA ILE A 302 -14.51 13.60 -21.64
C ILE A 302 -14.82 14.79 -22.56
N VAL A 303 -13.81 15.57 -22.95
CA VAL A 303 -13.96 16.66 -23.90
C VAL A 303 -14.56 16.17 -25.23
N ALA A 304 -13.99 15.10 -25.80
CA ALA A 304 -14.51 14.55 -27.05
C ALA A 304 -15.99 14.12 -26.94
N GLN A 305 -16.36 13.53 -25.82
CA GLN A 305 -17.74 13.12 -25.54
C GLN A 305 -18.68 14.31 -25.39
N VAL A 306 -18.28 15.37 -24.65
CA VAL A 306 -19.06 16.60 -24.47
C VAL A 306 -19.30 17.27 -25.82
N ILE A 307 -18.27 17.42 -26.65
CA ILE A 307 -18.38 18.00 -27.97
C ILE A 307 -19.30 17.19 -28.89
N ALA A 308 -19.18 15.86 -28.88
CA ALA A 308 -20.01 14.98 -29.68
C ALA A 308 -21.49 14.98 -29.25
N SER A 309 -21.78 15.20 -27.99
CA SER A 309 -23.13 15.20 -27.41
C SER A 309 -23.78 16.57 -27.38
N THR A 310 -23.06 17.67 -27.65
CA THR A 310 -23.56 19.05 -27.60
C THR A 310 -23.64 19.67 -29.01
N PRO A 311 -24.82 19.68 -29.65
CA PRO A 311 -24.95 20.21 -31.01
C PRO A 311 -24.60 21.70 -31.15
N ASP A 312 -24.88 22.49 -30.10
CA ASP A 312 -24.53 23.92 -30.06
C ASP A 312 -23.59 24.19 -28.86
N LEU A 313 -22.30 24.26 -29.14
CA LEU A 313 -21.25 24.52 -28.14
C LEU A 313 -21.36 25.91 -27.48
N ALA A 314 -22.10 26.85 -28.08
CA ALA A 314 -22.33 28.15 -27.46
C ALA A 314 -23.16 28.04 -26.18
N THR A 315 -24.00 27.01 -26.06
CA THR A 315 -24.87 26.75 -24.89
C THR A 315 -24.18 26.18 -23.69
N LEU A 316 -22.94 25.67 -23.83
CA LEU A 316 -22.15 25.13 -22.73
C LEU A 316 -21.97 26.16 -21.61
N ALA A 317 -22.01 25.69 -20.35
CA ALA A 317 -21.65 26.50 -19.20
C ALA A 317 -20.19 26.97 -19.29
N MET A 318 -19.83 28.03 -18.57
CA MET A 318 -18.47 28.58 -18.64
C MET A 318 -17.44 27.58 -18.10
N SER A 319 -17.74 26.87 -17.01
CA SER A 319 -16.90 25.79 -16.47
C SER A 319 -16.62 24.69 -17.49
N ASP A 320 -17.63 24.30 -18.29
CA ASP A 320 -17.44 23.29 -19.34
C ASP A 320 -16.58 23.83 -20.49
N LYS A 321 -16.75 25.11 -20.85
CA LYS A 321 -15.90 25.76 -21.83
C LYS A 321 -14.45 25.82 -21.37
N GLU A 322 -14.20 26.23 -20.11
CA GLU A 322 -12.85 26.25 -19.51
C GLU A 322 -12.22 24.85 -19.46
N PHE A 323 -12.99 23.84 -19.04
CA PHE A 323 -12.53 22.47 -19.04
C PHE A 323 -12.09 22.00 -20.43
N ILE A 324 -12.86 22.37 -21.49
CA ILE A 324 -12.52 22.04 -22.86
C ILE A 324 -11.28 22.83 -23.34
N LEU A 325 -11.19 24.13 -23.01
CA LEU A 325 -10.03 24.96 -23.36
C LEU A 325 -8.75 24.45 -22.70
N GLN A 326 -8.85 23.87 -21.49
CA GLN A 326 -7.72 23.35 -20.73
C GLN A 326 -7.30 21.96 -21.19
N ASN A 327 -8.27 21.06 -21.46
CA ASN A 327 -8.02 19.61 -21.57
C ASN A 327 -8.28 19.06 -22.98
N GLY A 328 -8.91 19.87 -23.84
CA GLY A 328 -9.24 19.47 -25.20
C GLY A 328 -8.03 19.46 -26.13
N LYS A 329 -8.17 18.73 -27.22
CA LYS A 329 -7.22 18.85 -28.32
C LYS A 329 -7.32 20.28 -28.93
N PRO A 330 -6.26 20.78 -29.58
CA PRO A 330 -6.28 22.13 -30.15
C PRO A 330 -7.49 22.43 -31.05
N GLU A 331 -7.91 21.44 -31.85
CA GLU A 331 -9.09 21.55 -32.72
C GLU A 331 -10.41 21.64 -31.93
N ASP A 332 -10.53 20.99 -30.78
CA ASP A 332 -11.73 21.03 -29.96
C ASP A 332 -11.80 22.31 -29.12
N ALA A 333 -10.66 22.72 -28.58
CA ALA A 333 -10.54 24.03 -27.94
C ALA A 333 -10.87 25.19 -28.90
N ALA A 334 -10.40 25.12 -30.14
CA ALA A 334 -10.72 26.11 -31.18
C ALA A 334 -12.22 26.19 -31.47
N LYS A 335 -12.91 25.05 -31.62
CA LYS A 335 -14.37 25.01 -31.84
C LYS A 335 -15.14 25.75 -30.72
N VAL A 336 -14.77 25.51 -29.46
CA VAL A 336 -15.42 26.20 -28.33
C VAL A 336 -15.03 27.66 -28.28
N TRP A 337 -13.74 27.96 -28.48
CA TRP A 337 -13.26 29.34 -28.50
C TRP A 337 -13.96 30.20 -29.56
N ASP A 338 -14.16 29.69 -30.76
CA ASP A 338 -14.85 30.39 -31.85
C ASP A 338 -16.31 30.74 -31.53
N THR A 339 -16.94 30.00 -30.57
CA THR A 339 -18.29 30.36 -30.11
C THR A 339 -18.35 31.61 -29.25
N ILE A 340 -17.24 32.03 -28.65
CA ILE A 340 -17.20 33.15 -27.70
C ILE A 340 -16.28 34.30 -28.14
N LYS A 341 -15.24 34.02 -28.90
CA LYS A 341 -14.25 35.00 -29.35
C LYS A 341 -14.91 36.24 -29.95
N GLY A 342 -14.45 37.42 -29.53
CA GLY A 342 -14.95 38.71 -30.01
C GLY A 342 -16.34 39.08 -29.47
N LYS A 343 -16.99 38.25 -28.65
CA LYS A 343 -18.26 38.58 -28.00
C LYS A 343 -18.03 39.36 -26.74
N SER A 344 -18.77 40.45 -26.54
CA SER A 344 -18.78 41.20 -25.29
C SER A 344 -19.75 40.57 -24.30
N VAL A 345 -19.33 40.44 -23.04
CA VAL A 345 -20.12 39.83 -21.98
C VAL A 345 -19.94 40.59 -20.67
N GLN A 346 -20.91 40.45 -19.79
CA GLN A 346 -20.87 40.96 -18.43
C GLN A 346 -20.98 39.80 -17.42
N PHE A 347 -20.06 39.74 -16.48
CA PHE A 347 -20.06 38.76 -15.40
C PHE A 347 -20.41 39.43 -14.07
N PRO A 348 -21.58 39.12 -13.51
CA PRO A 348 -21.94 39.56 -12.15
C PRO A 348 -21.16 38.74 -11.13
N ASP A 349 -20.95 39.31 -9.96
CA ASP A 349 -20.39 38.61 -8.78
C ASP A 349 -19.00 37.98 -8.98
N ALA A 350 -18.20 38.46 -9.94
CA ALA A 350 -16.83 38.03 -10.13
C ALA A 350 -15.98 38.37 -8.89
N THR A 351 -15.22 37.40 -8.38
CA THR A 351 -14.37 37.60 -7.21
C THR A 351 -13.02 38.16 -7.60
N VAL A 352 -12.64 39.29 -7.04
CA VAL A 352 -11.34 39.92 -7.32
C VAL A 352 -10.20 39.15 -6.74
N ILE A 353 -9.23 38.75 -7.59
CA ILE A 353 -8.01 38.02 -7.17
C ILE A 353 -6.80 38.97 -7.16
N SER A 354 -6.65 39.81 -8.17
CA SER A 354 -5.60 40.82 -8.20
C SER A 354 -6.01 42.02 -9.04
N VAL A 355 -5.43 43.19 -8.77
CA VAL A 355 -5.64 44.43 -9.51
C VAL A 355 -4.28 45.07 -9.77
N SER A 356 -4.08 45.54 -11.01
CA SER A 356 -2.96 46.37 -11.44
C SER A 356 -3.46 47.56 -12.25
N ASP A 357 -2.55 48.44 -12.66
CA ASP A 357 -2.92 49.61 -13.52
C ASP A 357 -3.47 49.20 -14.89
N THR A 358 -3.10 48.02 -15.38
CA THR A 358 -3.43 47.55 -16.73
C THR A 358 -4.35 46.34 -16.76
N ALA A 359 -4.59 45.69 -15.61
CA ALA A 359 -5.37 44.46 -15.58
C ALA A 359 -6.10 44.25 -14.24
N LEU A 360 -7.28 43.64 -14.35
CA LEU A 360 -8.06 43.12 -13.25
C LEU A 360 -8.19 41.59 -13.42
N GLN A 361 -7.65 40.82 -12.49
CA GLN A 361 -7.80 39.38 -12.48
C GLN A 361 -8.91 38.99 -11.52
N VAL A 362 -9.80 38.11 -11.98
CA VAL A 362 -10.97 37.66 -11.20
C VAL A 362 -11.15 36.16 -11.32
N ALA A 363 -11.82 35.58 -10.33
CA ALA A 363 -12.35 34.22 -10.37
C ALA A 363 -13.85 34.30 -10.76
N ILE A 364 -14.23 33.56 -11.79
CA ILE A 364 -15.61 33.54 -12.33
C ILE A 364 -16.21 32.16 -12.22
N SER A 365 -15.49 31.09 -12.61
CA SER A 365 -15.98 29.73 -12.49
C SER A 365 -16.04 29.28 -11.02
N GLU A 366 -16.89 28.30 -10.70
CA GLU A 366 -17.03 27.79 -9.35
C GLU A 366 -15.70 27.24 -8.81
N ASP A 367 -14.94 26.54 -9.65
CA ASP A 367 -13.62 25.98 -9.29
C ASP A 367 -12.59 27.07 -9.01
N ALA A 368 -12.55 28.14 -9.82
CA ALA A 368 -11.68 29.29 -9.62
C ALA A 368 -12.01 30.04 -8.33
N VAL A 369 -13.31 30.23 -8.05
CA VAL A 369 -13.77 30.85 -6.79
C VAL A 369 -13.40 29.99 -5.58
N ALA A 370 -13.60 28.67 -5.64
CA ALA A 370 -13.30 27.73 -4.57
C ALA A 370 -11.78 27.65 -4.28
N SER A 371 -10.96 27.63 -5.33
CA SER A 371 -9.49 27.59 -5.24
C SER A 371 -8.84 28.95 -4.98
N LYS A 372 -9.62 30.04 -5.07
CA LYS A 372 -9.13 31.44 -4.99
C LYS A 372 -8.04 31.74 -6.03
N THR A 373 -8.17 31.19 -7.22
CA THR A 373 -7.29 31.43 -8.37
C THR A 373 -8.03 32.21 -9.44
N ALA A 374 -7.31 33.03 -10.23
CA ALA A 374 -7.93 33.72 -11.35
C ALA A 374 -8.07 32.78 -12.54
N ASP A 375 -9.21 32.82 -13.21
CA ASP A 375 -9.51 32.19 -14.50
C ASP A 375 -9.75 33.23 -15.62
N PHE A 376 -9.95 34.49 -15.24
CA PHE A 376 -10.10 35.61 -16.19
C PHE A 376 -9.15 36.76 -15.86
N THR A 377 -8.58 37.36 -16.93
CA THR A 377 -7.82 38.60 -16.88
C THR A 377 -8.52 39.63 -17.77
N PHE A 378 -9.01 40.73 -17.21
CA PHE A 378 -9.59 41.85 -17.92
C PHE A 378 -8.53 42.92 -18.18
N GLN A 379 -8.20 43.18 -19.44
CA GLN A 379 -7.28 44.28 -19.83
C GLN A 379 -8.02 45.62 -19.71
N LEU A 380 -7.49 46.50 -18.88
CA LEU A 380 -8.08 47.81 -18.60
C LEU A 380 -7.53 48.86 -19.59
N LYS A 381 -8.42 49.71 -20.17
CA LYS A 381 -7.99 50.84 -21.02
C LYS A 381 -7.31 51.94 -20.21
N GLN A 382 -7.65 52.09 -18.95
CA GLN A 382 -7.11 53.07 -18.02
C GLN A 382 -7.11 52.47 -16.59
N PRO A 383 -6.19 52.93 -15.73
CA PRO A 383 -6.20 52.53 -14.33
C PRO A 383 -7.54 52.83 -13.66
N LEU A 384 -7.99 51.92 -12.80
CA LEU A 384 -9.21 52.12 -12.04
C LEU A 384 -9.06 53.25 -11.03
N LYS A 385 -9.96 54.23 -11.06
CA LYS A 385 -9.95 55.34 -10.09
C LYS A 385 -10.01 54.88 -8.64
N THR A 386 -10.76 53.84 -8.40
CA THR A 386 -10.89 53.18 -7.12
C THR A 386 -10.75 51.67 -7.30
N PRO A 387 -9.56 51.11 -7.10
CA PRO A 387 -9.35 49.67 -7.22
C PRO A 387 -10.18 48.90 -6.20
N PRO A 388 -10.89 47.84 -6.59
CA PRO A 388 -11.64 47.01 -5.67
C PRO A 388 -10.70 46.22 -4.77
N ALA A 389 -11.15 45.92 -3.56
CA ALA A 389 -10.35 45.08 -2.62
C ALA A 389 -10.26 43.63 -3.12
N VAL A 390 -9.12 43.01 -2.94
CA VAL A 390 -8.95 41.54 -3.17
C VAL A 390 -9.95 40.77 -2.32
N GLY A 391 -10.63 39.81 -2.95
CA GLY A 391 -11.69 39.01 -2.33
C GLY A 391 -13.08 39.66 -2.40
N SER A 392 -13.20 40.93 -2.83
CA SER A 392 -14.50 41.55 -3.04
C SER A 392 -15.17 41.04 -4.32
N LYS A 393 -16.50 41.16 -4.38
CA LYS A 393 -17.28 40.83 -5.57
C LYS A 393 -17.55 42.07 -6.39
N VAL A 394 -17.37 41.97 -7.67
CA VAL A 394 -17.59 43.05 -8.66
C VAL A 394 -18.37 42.53 -9.87
N THR A 395 -19.08 43.40 -10.54
CA THR A 395 -19.61 43.13 -11.87
C THR A 395 -18.59 43.65 -12.88
N VAL A 396 -18.08 42.76 -13.76
CA VAL A 396 -17.09 43.12 -14.77
C VAL A 396 -17.64 42.86 -16.15
N SER A 397 -17.23 43.68 -17.11
CA SER A 397 -17.54 43.50 -18.54
C SER A 397 -16.27 43.53 -19.37
N GLY A 398 -16.27 42.82 -20.49
CA GLY A 398 -15.17 42.78 -21.44
C GLY A 398 -15.53 41.98 -22.70
N THR A 399 -14.60 41.93 -23.64
CA THR A 399 -14.73 41.18 -24.89
C THR A 399 -13.72 40.06 -24.92
N TYR A 400 -14.14 38.82 -25.23
CA TYR A 400 -13.24 37.67 -25.33
C TYR A 400 -12.15 37.90 -26.38
N ASP A 401 -10.89 37.91 -25.99
CA ASP A 401 -9.73 38.20 -26.83
C ASP A 401 -8.85 36.97 -27.09
N SER A 402 -8.35 36.38 -26.05
CA SER A 402 -7.44 35.22 -26.12
C SER A 402 -7.56 34.32 -24.89
N PHE A 403 -6.94 33.14 -24.94
CA PHE A 403 -6.80 32.26 -23.77
C PHE A 403 -5.46 31.54 -23.75
N THR A 404 -5.03 31.09 -22.58
CA THR A 404 -3.94 30.12 -22.36
C THR A 404 -4.51 28.84 -21.73
N PRO A 405 -4.06 27.64 -22.11
CA PRO A 405 -4.66 26.40 -21.62
C PRO A 405 -4.13 25.91 -20.26
N ASN A 406 -2.88 26.23 -19.86
CA ASN A 406 -2.24 25.69 -18.65
C ASN A 406 -1.44 26.75 -17.89
N PRO A 407 -1.92 27.22 -16.75
CA PRO A 407 -3.32 27.11 -16.30
C PRO A 407 -4.26 27.81 -17.25
N VAL A 408 -5.53 27.38 -17.28
CA VAL A 408 -6.52 28.07 -18.11
C VAL A 408 -6.67 29.50 -17.63
N MET A 409 -6.51 30.44 -18.57
CA MET A 409 -6.68 31.87 -18.32
C MET A 409 -7.31 32.54 -19.55
N ILE A 410 -8.50 33.08 -19.39
CA ILE A 410 -9.20 33.79 -20.45
C ILE A 410 -8.87 35.28 -20.34
N THR A 411 -8.35 35.85 -21.43
CA THR A 411 -8.03 37.27 -21.51
C THR A 411 -9.18 37.99 -22.18
N MET A 412 -9.65 39.03 -21.52
CA MET A 412 -10.74 39.92 -21.98
C MET A 412 -10.16 41.29 -22.34
N SER A 413 -10.41 41.77 -23.55
CA SER A 413 -10.16 43.17 -23.91
C SER A 413 -11.33 44.06 -23.45
N ASP A 414 -11.10 45.35 -23.46
CA ASP A 414 -12.09 46.37 -23.09
C ASP A 414 -12.67 46.20 -21.68
N GLY A 415 -11.81 45.75 -20.75
CA GLY A 415 -12.19 45.47 -19.35
C GLY A 415 -12.73 46.74 -18.64
N ALA A 416 -13.88 46.59 -17.98
CA ALA A 416 -14.47 47.65 -17.18
C ALA A 416 -15.27 47.07 -15.99
N ILE A 417 -15.24 47.77 -14.85
CA ILE A 417 -16.14 47.49 -13.73
C ILE A 417 -17.46 48.21 -14.02
N VAL A 418 -18.57 47.48 -13.93
CA VAL A 418 -19.91 47.99 -14.13
C VAL A 418 -20.49 48.41 -12.78
N GLU A 419 -20.66 49.70 -12.57
CA GLU A 419 -21.32 50.21 -11.38
C GLU A 419 -22.81 49.83 -11.36
N PRO A 420 -23.37 49.38 -10.24
CA PRO A 420 -24.79 49.12 -10.13
C PRO A 420 -25.57 50.45 -10.41
N LYS A 421 -26.52 50.41 -11.34
CA LYS A 421 -27.39 51.57 -11.56
C LYS A 421 -28.03 52.01 -10.26
N LYS A 422 -27.71 53.23 -9.77
CA LYS A 422 -28.35 53.81 -8.61
C LYS A 422 -29.88 53.79 -8.82
N ALA A 423 -30.59 53.11 -7.90
CA ALA A 423 -32.06 53.12 -7.92
C ALA A 423 -32.56 54.56 -7.97
N PRO A 424 -33.57 54.88 -8.79
CA PRO A 424 -34.09 56.22 -8.85
C PRO A 424 -34.55 56.68 -7.47
N VAL A 425 -33.97 57.76 -6.96
CA VAL A 425 -34.35 58.37 -5.69
C VAL A 425 -35.84 58.73 -5.81
N LYS A 426 -36.70 58.05 -5.07
CA LYS A 426 -38.10 58.41 -4.90
C LYS A 426 -38.15 59.84 -4.36
N LYS A 427 -38.59 60.82 -5.19
CA LYS A 427 -38.87 62.19 -4.73
C LYS A 427 -39.87 62.08 -3.57
N PRO A 428 -39.63 62.77 -2.44
CA PRO A 428 -40.59 62.80 -1.36
C PRO A 428 -41.90 63.36 -1.85
N SER A 429 -43.00 62.67 -1.58
CA SER A 429 -44.36 63.11 -1.85
C SER A 429 -44.65 64.41 -1.08
N PRO A 430 -45.26 65.41 -1.71
CA PRO A 430 -45.57 66.66 -1.03
C PRO A 430 -46.55 66.41 0.14
N THR A 431 -46.16 66.84 1.33
CA THR A 431 -46.96 66.82 2.55
C THR A 431 -48.22 67.64 2.34
N ARG A 432 -49.39 66.96 2.39
CA ARG A 432 -50.68 67.62 2.44
C ARG A 432 -50.76 68.43 3.74
N ARG A 433 -50.93 69.76 3.61
CA ARG A 433 -51.30 70.64 4.73
C ARG A 433 -52.66 70.21 5.29
N PRO A 434 -52.88 70.19 6.62
CA PRO A 434 -54.19 70.00 7.15
C PRO A 434 -55.00 71.28 6.93
N ALA A 435 -56.26 71.15 6.42
CA ALA A 435 -57.22 72.19 6.38
C ALA A 435 -57.84 72.37 7.78
N ASN A 436 -57.80 73.62 8.32
CA ASN A 436 -58.52 74.00 9.47
C ASN A 436 -60.03 73.87 9.19
N ARG A 437 -60.70 73.15 10.09
CA ARG A 437 -61.98 73.57 10.77
C ARG A 437 -62.14 72.74 12.04
#